data_454dc0f60de51cfbf74f3c07d7fdddc5
#
_entry.id   454dc0f60de51cfbf74f3c07d7fdddc5
#
_cell.length_a   1.000
_cell.length_b   1.000
_cell.length_c   1.000
_cell.angle_alpha   90.00
_cell.angle_beta   90.00
_cell.angle_gamma   90.00
#
_symmetry.space_group_name_H-M   'P 1'
#
loop_
_entity.id
_entity.type
_entity.pdbx_description
1 polymer ?
#
loop_
_entity_poly.entity_id
_entity_poly.type
_entity_poly.pdbx_seq_one_letter_code
_entity_poly.pdbx_strand_id
1 'polypeptide(L)'
;MTNQKIPINPKKYCCKKCNYNTSSNKDYNKHILTRKHQILINPNKKIPKIPNLYICICGKSYKHSSSLCGHKKKCNYEEKEDDNKDLNYKEMFIQMMDKNNELQQTIKDIIPKIGNTTYAQNNNFNLQLFLNEDCKDALNIKDFVNSLQLQLKDLDNTGKMGFVEGTSKIFIEGLNKLEITKRPIHCSDINEEILYIKDNDIWEKENKNNDKMKQAIDEITDANMKQMPEWVKRNPTFANDEEYLKVISNIMNVMDNSKQNKQKEKIINNVAKETLIDE
;
A
#
# COMPACT_ATOMS: atom_id res chain seq x y z
N MET A 1 13.48 -62.48 -4.71
CA MET A 1 13.32 -61.24 -3.92
C MET A 1 13.72 -60.09 -4.80
N THR A 2 12.73 -59.44 -5.40
CA THR A 2 12.95 -58.35 -6.37
C THR A 2 12.91 -57.02 -5.62
N ASN A 3 14.06 -56.34 -5.55
CA ASN A 3 14.17 -55.00 -4.99
C ASN A 3 13.53 -53.96 -5.95
N GLN A 4 12.31 -53.54 -5.61
CA GLN A 4 11.71 -52.35 -6.22
C GLN A 4 12.34 -51.10 -5.60
N LYS A 5 13.20 -50.39 -6.33
CA LYS A 5 13.64 -49.05 -6.01
C LYS A 5 12.49 -48.06 -6.32
N ILE A 6 11.90 -47.50 -5.27
CA ILE A 6 10.96 -46.38 -5.38
C ILE A 6 11.78 -45.14 -5.67
N PRO A 7 11.55 -44.38 -6.78
CA PRO A 7 12.22 -43.11 -7.03
C PRO A 7 11.58 -42.05 -6.16
N ILE A 8 12.21 -41.68 -5.06
CA ILE A 8 11.86 -40.50 -4.28
C ILE A 8 12.45 -39.28 -5.00
N ASN A 9 11.65 -38.66 -5.85
CA ASN A 9 12.01 -37.36 -6.41
C ASN A 9 11.27 -36.29 -5.59
N PRO A 10 11.94 -35.50 -4.72
CA PRO A 10 11.26 -34.52 -3.88
C PRO A 10 10.74 -33.40 -4.78
N LYS A 11 9.41 -33.31 -4.88
CA LYS A 11 8.72 -32.19 -5.57
C LYS A 11 9.03 -30.91 -4.78
N LYS A 12 9.99 -30.12 -5.23
CA LYS A 12 10.52 -28.97 -4.50
C LYS A 12 9.60 -27.74 -4.55
N TYR A 13 8.77 -27.62 -5.58
CA TYR A 13 7.88 -26.49 -5.81
C TYR A 13 6.44 -26.98 -6.04
N CYS A 14 5.51 -26.53 -5.19
CA CYS A 14 4.11 -26.95 -5.23
C CYS A 14 3.19 -25.72 -5.20
N CYS A 15 2.31 -25.59 -6.18
CA CYS A 15 1.23 -24.63 -6.18
C CYS A 15 -0.06 -25.28 -5.64
N LYS A 16 -0.41 -25.00 -4.40
CA LYS A 16 -1.60 -25.57 -3.75
C LYS A 16 -2.92 -25.19 -4.45
N LYS A 17 -3.00 -24.00 -5.08
CA LYS A 17 -4.22 -23.52 -5.77
C LYS A 17 -4.46 -24.20 -7.12
N CYS A 18 -3.41 -24.59 -7.82
CA CYS A 18 -3.50 -25.23 -9.14
C CYS A 18 -3.17 -26.71 -9.11
N ASN A 19 -2.80 -27.26 -7.96
CA ASN A 19 -2.28 -28.62 -7.77
C ASN A 19 -1.10 -28.95 -8.73
N TYR A 20 -0.32 -27.92 -9.09
CA TYR A 20 0.84 -28.05 -9.96
C TYR A 20 2.11 -28.27 -9.16
N ASN A 21 2.88 -29.30 -9.52
CA ASN A 21 4.09 -29.69 -8.83
C ASN A 21 5.25 -29.82 -9.82
N THR A 22 6.42 -29.29 -9.47
CA THR A 22 7.65 -29.42 -10.28
C THR A 22 8.88 -29.41 -9.41
N SER A 23 9.95 -30.01 -9.90
CA SER A 23 11.29 -29.94 -9.29
C SER A 23 12.09 -28.70 -9.76
N SER A 24 11.62 -28.01 -10.82
CA SER A 24 12.29 -26.89 -11.45
C SER A 24 11.70 -25.55 -11.00
N ASN A 25 12.53 -24.68 -10.42
CA ASN A 25 12.14 -23.30 -10.09
C ASN A 25 11.71 -22.50 -11.33
N LYS A 26 12.40 -22.71 -12.46
CA LYS A 26 12.08 -22.04 -13.72
C LYS A 26 10.69 -22.38 -14.21
N ASP A 27 10.28 -23.64 -14.10
CA ASP A 27 8.96 -24.07 -14.56
C ASP A 27 7.86 -23.65 -13.56
N TYR A 28 8.17 -23.62 -12.26
CA TYR A 28 7.28 -23.05 -11.27
C TYR A 28 7.02 -21.57 -11.51
N ASN A 29 8.08 -20.79 -11.78
CA ASN A 29 7.94 -19.37 -12.11
C ASN A 29 7.16 -19.13 -13.41
N LYS A 30 7.36 -19.97 -14.42
CA LYS A 30 6.52 -19.93 -15.63
C LYS A 30 5.06 -20.25 -15.32
N HIS A 31 4.79 -21.24 -14.44
CA HIS A 31 3.45 -21.61 -14.05
C HIS A 31 2.70 -20.47 -13.37
N ILE A 32 3.30 -19.79 -12.38
CA ILE A 32 2.65 -18.67 -11.66
C ILE A 32 2.34 -17.47 -12.57
N LEU A 33 3.08 -17.31 -13.66
CA LEU A 33 2.84 -16.26 -14.65
C LEU A 33 1.76 -16.65 -15.69
N THR A 34 1.28 -17.91 -15.70
CA THR A 34 0.25 -18.31 -16.64
C THR A 34 -1.08 -17.62 -16.35
N ARG A 35 -1.80 -17.27 -17.43
CA ARG A 35 -3.13 -16.67 -17.33
C ARG A 35 -4.10 -17.51 -16.51
N LYS A 36 -4.03 -18.85 -16.63
CA LYS A 36 -4.88 -19.77 -15.87
C LYS A 36 -4.62 -19.63 -14.36
N HIS A 37 -3.36 -19.54 -13.95
CA HIS A 37 -2.99 -19.36 -12.56
C HIS A 37 -3.46 -18.00 -12.03
N GLN A 38 -3.25 -16.94 -12.80
CA GLN A 38 -3.62 -15.58 -12.39
C GLN A 38 -5.15 -15.39 -12.27
N ILE A 39 -5.95 -16.03 -13.12
CA ILE A 39 -7.42 -16.02 -13.00
C ILE A 39 -7.88 -16.76 -11.73
N LEU A 40 -7.22 -17.86 -11.37
CA LEU A 40 -7.55 -18.61 -10.14
C LEU A 40 -7.22 -17.85 -8.86
N ILE A 41 -6.19 -16.99 -8.88
CA ILE A 41 -5.83 -16.16 -7.73
C ILE A 41 -6.72 -14.92 -7.62
N ASN A 42 -7.03 -14.29 -8.75
CA ASN A 42 -7.84 -13.06 -8.81
C ASN A 42 -8.94 -13.18 -9.87
N PRO A 43 -10.09 -13.78 -9.53
CA PRO A 43 -11.20 -14.00 -10.48
C PRO A 43 -11.74 -12.70 -11.11
N ASN A 44 -11.63 -11.57 -10.41
CA ASN A 44 -12.17 -10.28 -10.84
C ASN A 44 -11.17 -9.40 -11.60
N LYS A 45 -9.91 -9.83 -11.75
CA LYS A 45 -8.91 -9.07 -12.52
C LYS A 45 -9.12 -9.31 -14.02
N LYS A 46 -9.68 -8.32 -14.74
CA LYS A 46 -9.68 -8.31 -16.21
C LYS A 46 -8.23 -8.20 -16.69
N ILE A 47 -7.62 -9.34 -17.04
CA ILE A 47 -6.29 -9.37 -17.66
C ILE A 47 -6.47 -8.97 -19.14
N PRO A 48 -5.86 -7.86 -19.61
CA PRO A 48 -5.93 -7.47 -21.01
C PRO A 48 -5.41 -8.60 -21.89
N LYS A 49 -6.16 -8.97 -22.93
CA LYS A 49 -5.66 -9.85 -23.98
C LYS A 49 -4.70 -9.02 -24.83
N ILE A 50 -3.39 -9.10 -24.55
CA ILE A 50 -2.38 -8.60 -25.47
C ILE A 50 -2.36 -9.62 -26.62
N PRO A 51 -2.75 -9.24 -27.84
CA PRO A 51 -2.64 -10.14 -29.00
C PRO A 51 -1.15 -10.36 -29.25
N ASN A 52 -0.65 -11.59 -29.05
CA ASN A 52 0.68 -11.97 -29.49
C ASN A 52 0.69 -11.97 -31.02
N LEU A 53 1.12 -10.86 -31.60
CA LEU A 53 1.34 -10.76 -33.05
C LEU A 53 2.74 -11.27 -33.36
N TYR A 54 2.82 -12.22 -34.27
CA TYR A 54 4.07 -12.74 -34.80
C TYR A 54 4.46 -11.91 -36.04
N ILE A 55 5.54 -11.13 -35.92
CA ILE A 55 5.96 -10.17 -36.96
C ILE A 55 7.13 -10.75 -37.75
N CYS A 56 7.06 -10.64 -39.11
CA CYS A 56 8.17 -10.92 -40.00
C CYS A 56 9.06 -9.69 -40.15
N ILE A 57 10.36 -9.88 -40.43
CA ILE A 57 11.31 -8.81 -40.77
C ILE A 57 10.83 -7.89 -41.89
N CYS A 58 9.98 -8.39 -42.82
CA CYS A 58 9.34 -7.57 -43.86
C CYS A 58 8.19 -6.68 -43.35
N GLY A 59 7.93 -6.62 -42.03
CA GLY A 59 6.88 -5.81 -41.39
C GLY A 59 5.49 -6.47 -41.35
N LYS A 60 5.24 -7.61 -41.99
CA LYS A 60 3.95 -8.30 -41.94
C LYS A 60 3.73 -9.02 -40.62
N SER A 61 2.52 -8.84 -40.05
CA SER A 61 2.15 -9.40 -38.75
C SER A 61 1.09 -10.51 -38.89
N TYR A 62 1.18 -11.55 -38.05
CA TYR A 62 0.36 -12.76 -38.09
C TYR A 62 -0.17 -13.08 -36.69
N LYS A 63 -1.41 -13.61 -36.62
CA LYS A 63 -2.03 -14.04 -35.35
C LYS A 63 -1.46 -15.38 -34.83
N HIS A 64 -0.87 -16.20 -35.71
CA HIS A 64 -0.34 -17.53 -35.39
C HIS A 64 1.08 -17.70 -35.89
N SER A 65 1.92 -18.38 -35.08
CA SER A 65 3.33 -18.66 -35.43
C SER A 65 3.46 -19.53 -36.69
N SER A 66 2.51 -20.45 -36.91
CA SER A 66 2.46 -21.29 -38.13
C SER A 66 2.28 -20.45 -39.39
N SER A 67 1.45 -19.42 -39.35
CA SER A 67 1.24 -18.49 -40.45
C SER A 67 2.48 -17.67 -40.77
N LEU A 68 3.22 -17.24 -39.73
CA LEU A 68 4.53 -16.59 -39.87
C LEU A 68 5.54 -17.56 -40.51
N CYS A 69 5.58 -18.82 -40.05
CA CYS A 69 6.49 -19.83 -40.58
C CYS A 69 6.21 -20.11 -42.06
N GLY A 70 4.92 -20.22 -42.45
CA GLY A 70 4.52 -20.35 -43.84
C GLY A 70 4.89 -19.16 -44.71
N HIS A 71 4.77 -17.95 -44.20
CA HIS A 71 5.21 -16.72 -44.85
C HIS A 71 6.74 -16.66 -45.01
N LYS A 72 7.51 -16.98 -43.97
CA LYS A 72 8.99 -16.96 -44.01
C LYS A 72 9.57 -17.83 -45.13
N LYS A 73 8.90 -18.95 -45.50
CA LYS A 73 9.32 -19.81 -46.61
C LYS A 73 9.15 -19.18 -48.00
N LYS A 74 8.34 -18.12 -48.12
CA LYS A 74 7.98 -17.44 -49.39
C LYS A 74 8.34 -15.93 -49.33
N CYS A 75 8.98 -15.50 -48.27
CA CYS A 75 9.33 -14.09 -48.09
C CYS A 75 10.68 -13.82 -48.76
N ASN A 76 10.64 -13.07 -49.85
CA ASN A 76 11.87 -12.64 -50.58
C ASN A 76 12.40 -11.31 -50.06
N TYR A 77 12.13 -10.97 -48.77
CA TYR A 77 12.70 -9.78 -48.15
C TYR A 77 14.11 -10.09 -47.72
N GLU A 78 15.08 -9.55 -48.44
CA GLU A 78 16.48 -9.50 -48.02
C GLU A 78 16.68 -8.26 -47.16
N GLU A 79 17.14 -8.46 -45.93
CA GLU A 79 17.62 -7.35 -45.10
C GLU A 79 18.80 -6.71 -45.88
N LYS A 80 18.61 -5.50 -46.36
CA LYS A 80 19.75 -4.66 -46.67
C LYS A 80 20.46 -4.42 -45.35
N GLU A 81 21.64 -4.98 -45.16
CA GLU A 81 22.50 -4.68 -44.05
C GLU A 81 22.71 -3.15 -44.03
N ASP A 82 21.93 -2.47 -43.23
CA ASP A 82 22.16 -1.07 -42.93
C ASP A 82 23.20 -1.08 -41.79
N ASP A 83 24.46 -1.18 -42.20
CA ASP A 83 25.64 -1.19 -41.30
C ASP A 83 25.66 -0.02 -40.29
N ASN A 84 24.76 0.94 -40.48
CA ASN A 84 24.65 2.14 -39.67
C ASN A 84 23.69 2.01 -38.46
N LYS A 85 22.77 1.00 -38.45
CA LYS A 85 21.83 0.85 -37.32
C LYS A 85 22.42 0.05 -36.15
N ASP A 86 23.18 -0.99 -36.45
CA ASP A 86 23.85 -1.79 -35.40
C ASP A 86 24.98 -1.01 -34.70
N LEU A 87 25.67 -0.11 -35.44
CA LEU A 87 26.67 0.77 -34.83
C LEU A 87 26.03 1.77 -33.84
N ASN A 88 24.85 2.27 -34.15
CA ASN A 88 24.13 3.25 -33.29
C ASN A 88 23.65 2.64 -31.99
N TYR A 89 23.09 1.42 -32.00
CA TYR A 89 22.64 0.75 -30.75
C TYR A 89 23.85 0.34 -29.88
N LYS A 90 24.96 -0.05 -30.47
CA LYS A 90 26.17 -0.40 -29.75
C LYS A 90 26.82 0.83 -29.11
N GLU A 91 26.89 1.93 -29.82
CA GLU A 91 27.33 3.21 -29.26
C GLU A 91 26.43 3.74 -28.18
N MET A 92 25.09 3.70 -28.36
CA MET A 92 24.13 4.06 -27.32
C MET A 92 24.27 3.17 -26.10
N PHE A 93 24.46 1.86 -26.28
CA PHE A 93 24.65 0.94 -25.17
C PHE A 93 25.94 1.24 -24.39
N ILE A 94 27.05 1.52 -25.09
CA ILE A 94 28.32 1.92 -24.48
C ILE A 94 28.13 3.24 -23.70
N GLN A 95 27.53 4.26 -24.30
CA GLN A 95 27.25 5.53 -23.63
C GLN A 95 26.37 5.37 -22.39
N MET A 96 25.40 4.47 -22.45
CA MET A 96 24.53 4.18 -21.30
C MET A 96 25.29 3.44 -20.19
N MET A 97 26.20 2.54 -20.53
CA MET A 97 27.08 1.89 -19.57
C MET A 97 28.07 2.87 -18.95
N ASP A 98 28.65 3.77 -19.73
CA ASP A 98 29.59 4.79 -19.25
C ASP A 98 28.88 5.74 -18.27
N LYS A 99 27.69 6.23 -18.62
CA LYS A 99 26.87 7.05 -17.70
C LYS A 99 26.49 6.31 -16.42
N ASN A 100 26.22 5.00 -16.51
CA ASN A 100 25.92 4.20 -15.32
C ASN A 100 27.16 4.08 -14.42
N ASN A 101 28.34 3.89 -15.02
CA ASN A 101 29.61 3.85 -14.29
C ASN A 101 29.95 5.21 -13.65
N GLU A 102 29.69 6.34 -14.35
CA GLU A 102 29.85 7.69 -13.80
C GLU A 102 28.92 7.93 -12.61
N LEU A 103 27.66 7.51 -12.73
CA LEU A 103 26.70 7.58 -11.63
C LEU A 103 27.15 6.74 -10.43
N GLN A 104 27.62 5.51 -10.65
CA GLN A 104 28.14 4.66 -9.59
C GLN A 104 29.40 5.25 -8.94
N GLN A 105 30.27 5.88 -9.72
CA GLN A 105 31.44 6.56 -9.19
C GLN A 105 31.06 7.79 -8.38
N THR A 106 30.10 8.58 -8.88
CA THR A 106 29.54 9.74 -8.18
C THR A 106 28.92 9.32 -6.83
N ILE A 107 28.19 8.21 -6.79
CA ILE A 107 27.62 7.64 -5.55
C ILE A 107 28.76 7.24 -4.60
N LYS A 108 29.79 6.54 -5.08
CA LYS A 108 30.95 6.17 -4.26
C LYS A 108 31.73 7.37 -3.72
N ASP A 109 31.80 8.45 -4.48
CA ASP A 109 32.48 9.69 -4.09
C ASP A 109 31.65 10.55 -3.11
N ILE A 110 30.33 10.39 -3.13
CA ILE A 110 29.40 11.08 -2.25
C ILE A 110 29.27 10.35 -0.92
N ILE A 111 29.20 9.00 -0.91
CA ILE A 111 29.07 8.19 0.31
C ILE A 111 30.09 8.54 1.40
N PRO A 112 31.42 8.67 1.11
CA PRO A 112 32.38 9.07 2.14
C PRO A 112 32.23 10.52 2.60
N LYS A 113 31.69 11.40 1.76
CA LYS A 113 31.45 12.82 2.09
C LYS A 113 30.21 13.00 2.95
N ILE A 114 29.23 12.11 2.82
CA ILE A 114 28.06 12.06 3.68
C ILE A 114 28.43 11.56 5.09
N GLY A 115 29.47 10.71 5.21
CA GLY A 115 29.96 10.18 6.50
C GLY A 115 30.93 11.08 7.27
N ASN A 116 31.42 12.19 6.70
CA ASN A 116 32.46 13.04 7.31
C ASN A 116 32.05 14.49 7.52
N THR A 117 30.78 14.82 7.55
CA THR A 117 30.38 16.09 8.14
C THR A 117 30.39 15.94 9.66
N THR A 118 31.46 16.50 10.26
CA THR A 118 31.57 16.89 11.67
C THR A 118 30.19 17.03 12.32
N TYR A 119 30.08 16.50 13.53
CA TYR A 119 29.01 16.69 14.51
C TYR A 119 28.64 18.17 14.70
N ALA A 120 28.10 18.81 13.69
CA ALA A 120 27.06 19.81 13.83
C ALA A 120 25.75 19.01 13.78
N GLN A 121 24.97 19.06 14.84
CA GLN A 121 23.64 18.49 14.95
C GLN A 121 22.73 19.02 13.82
N ASN A 122 22.93 18.51 12.61
CA ASN A 122 21.94 18.51 11.57
C ASN A 122 21.52 17.05 11.44
N ASN A 123 20.57 16.65 12.28
CA ASN A 123 19.76 15.49 12.04
C ASN A 123 19.09 15.72 10.68
N ASN A 124 19.75 15.33 9.59
CA ASN A 124 19.08 15.22 8.29
C ASN A 124 18.14 14.02 8.40
N PHE A 125 17.01 14.22 9.09
CA PHE A 125 15.96 13.24 9.15
C PHE A 125 15.48 12.95 7.73
N ASN A 126 15.69 11.71 7.26
CA ASN A 126 15.22 11.28 5.95
C ASN A 126 13.86 10.60 6.11
N LEU A 127 12.81 11.36 5.91
CA LEU A 127 11.43 10.88 5.99
C LEU A 127 11.17 9.63 5.16
N GLN A 128 11.72 9.56 3.94
CA GLN A 128 11.52 8.39 3.07
C GLN A 128 12.18 7.14 3.63
N LEU A 129 13.36 7.28 4.22
CA LEU A 129 14.04 6.18 4.89
C LEU A 129 13.26 5.73 6.12
N PHE A 130 12.84 6.67 6.97
CA PHE A 130 12.04 6.38 8.15
C PHE A 130 10.75 5.62 7.81
N LEU A 131 9.97 6.10 6.85
CA LEU A 131 8.71 5.46 6.46
C LEU A 131 8.92 4.06 5.84
N ASN A 132 9.92 3.90 4.96
CA ASN A 132 10.07 2.67 4.19
C ASN A 132 10.93 1.60 4.87
N GLU A 133 11.85 2.00 5.78
CA GLU A 133 12.74 1.06 6.47
C GLU A 133 12.32 0.87 7.93
N ASP A 134 12.22 1.96 8.71
CA ASP A 134 11.89 1.87 10.12
C ASP A 134 10.41 1.52 10.34
N CYS A 135 9.51 2.11 9.55
CA CYS A 135 8.07 1.88 9.61
C CYS A 135 7.56 0.85 8.59
N LYS A 136 8.44 0.01 8.03
CA LYS A 136 8.06 -1.02 7.04
C LYS A 136 6.99 -1.99 7.53
N ASP A 137 7.03 -2.32 8.83
CA ASP A 137 6.07 -3.22 9.47
C ASP A 137 4.93 -2.48 10.20
N ALA A 138 4.70 -1.20 9.91
CA ALA A 138 3.56 -0.46 10.42
C ALA A 138 2.24 -1.07 9.94
N LEU A 139 1.18 -0.91 10.71
CA LEU A 139 -0.16 -1.33 10.31
C LEU A 139 -0.66 -0.52 9.10
N ASN A 140 -1.54 -1.10 8.30
CA ASN A 140 -2.35 -0.30 7.39
C ASN A 140 -3.43 0.46 8.19
N ILE A 141 -3.85 1.61 7.71
CA ILE A 141 -4.87 2.44 8.39
C ILE A 141 -6.16 1.66 8.67
N LYS A 142 -6.57 0.82 7.72
CA LYS A 142 -7.75 -0.04 7.85
C LYS A 142 -7.60 -1.11 8.92
N ASP A 143 -6.42 -1.73 8.98
CA ASP A 143 -6.12 -2.76 9.97
C ASP A 143 -6.08 -2.15 11.37
N PHE A 144 -5.51 -0.94 11.49
CA PHE A 144 -5.51 -0.17 12.73
C PHE A 144 -6.94 0.11 13.20
N VAL A 145 -7.80 0.70 12.36
CA VAL A 145 -9.21 1.00 12.71
C VAL A 145 -9.94 -0.27 13.15
N ASN A 146 -9.77 -1.37 12.42
CA ASN A 146 -10.38 -2.66 12.76
C ASN A 146 -9.83 -3.28 14.07
N SER A 147 -8.61 -2.91 14.47
CA SER A 147 -8.00 -3.40 15.71
C SER A 147 -8.49 -2.67 16.97
N LEU A 148 -9.16 -1.53 16.81
CA LEU A 148 -9.66 -0.74 17.92
C LEU A 148 -10.76 -1.49 18.68
N GLN A 149 -10.49 -1.77 19.95
CA GLN A 149 -11.46 -2.42 20.84
C GLN A 149 -12.29 -1.36 21.56
N LEU A 150 -13.32 -0.86 20.86
CA LEU A 150 -14.21 0.16 21.39
C LEU A 150 -15.08 -0.39 22.52
N GLN A 151 -15.23 0.37 23.58
CA GLN A 151 -16.03 0.05 24.76
C GLN A 151 -17.18 1.04 24.93
N LEU A 152 -18.21 0.66 25.67
CA LEU A 152 -19.32 1.56 26.00
C LEU A 152 -18.88 2.88 26.64
N LYS A 153 -17.75 2.86 27.36
CA LYS A 153 -17.12 4.06 27.91
C LYS A 153 -16.70 5.05 26.83
N ASP A 154 -16.30 4.57 25.64
CA ASP A 154 -15.88 5.44 24.54
C ASP A 154 -17.07 6.17 23.95
N LEU A 155 -18.22 5.49 23.87
CA LEU A 155 -19.48 6.12 23.48
C LEU A 155 -19.93 7.16 24.51
N ASP A 156 -19.88 6.83 25.79
CA ASP A 156 -20.23 7.73 26.90
C ASP A 156 -19.29 8.97 26.91
N ASN A 157 -17.99 8.78 26.74
CA ASN A 157 -17.03 9.87 26.60
C ASN A 157 -17.35 10.76 25.39
N THR A 158 -17.66 10.16 24.23
CA THR A 158 -18.04 10.91 23.02
C THR A 158 -19.28 11.75 23.25
N GLY A 159 -20.28 11.22 23.96
CA GLY A 159 -21.46 11.97 24.35
C GLY A 159 -21.18 13.13 25.30
N LYS A 160 -20.31 12.93 26.29
CA LYS A 160 -19.97 13.96 27.29
C LYS A 160 -19.04 15.04 26.74
N MET A 161 -18.00 14.65 26.03
CA MET A 161 -16.96 15.55 25.52
C MET A 161 -17.33 16.19 24.17
N GLY A 162 -18.27 15.60 23.45
CA GLY A 162 -18.61 15.94 22.08
C GLY A 162 -17.80 15.15 21.04
N PHE A 163 -18.26 15.22 19.80
CA PHE A 163 -17.74 14.39 18.70
C PHE A 163 -16.23 14.56 18.46
N VAL A 164 -15.77 15.81 18.38
CA VAL A 164 -14.36 16.08 18.05
C VAL A 164 -13.44 15.49 19.10
N GLU A 165 -13.65 15.84 20.35
CA GLU A 165 -12.79 15.41 21.44
C GLU A 165 -12.91 13.90 21.71
N GLY A 166 -14.12 13.36 21.70
CA GLY A 166 -14.36 11.94 21.92
C GLY A 166 -13.73 11.05 20.86
N THR A 167 -13.92 11.40 19.58
CA THR A 167 -13.33 10.63 18.46
C THR A 167 -11.81 10.82 18.38
N SER A 168 -11.31 12.04 18.60
CA SER A 168 -9.84 12.27 18.68
C SER A 168 -9.22 11.42 19.78
N LYS A 169 -9.85 11.34 20.94
CA LYS A 169 -9.37 10.53 22.05
C LYS A 169 -9.28 9.06 21.71
N ILE A 170 -10.33 8.50 21.10
CA ILE A 170 -10.33 7.09 20.65
C ILE A 170 -9.16 6.84 19.70
N PHE A 171 -8.99 7.71 18.71
CA PHE A 171 -7.94 7.57 17.70
C PHE A 171 -6.55 7.63 18.35
N ILE A 172 -6.29 8.66 19.16
CA ILE A 172 -5.00 8.91 19.81
C ILE A 172 -4.67 7.81 20.83
N GLU A 173 -5.63 7.38 21.66
CA GLU A 173 -5.41 6.26 22.57
C GLU A 173 -5.11 4.95 21.85
N GLY A 174 -5.69 4.74 20.67
CA GLY A 174 -5.36 3.61 19.81
C GLY A 174 -3.93 3.67 19.29
N LEU A 175 -3.51 4.84 18.78
CA LEU A 175 -2.14 5.05 18.29
C LEU A 175 -1.10 4.93 19.39
N ASN A 176 -1.42 5.41 20.60
CA ASN A 176 -0.49 5.38 21.74
C ASN A 176 -0.27 3.98 22.34
N LYS A 177 -1.11 3.00 21.98
CA LYS A 177 -0.88 1.59 22.28
C LYS A 177 0.15 0.94 21.33
N LEU A 178 0.49 1.61 20.24
CA LEU A 178 1.45 1.14 19.25
C LEU A 178 2.79 1.86 19.43
N GLU A 179 3.87 1.12 19.20
CA GLU A 179 5.18 1.73 19.00
C GLU A 179 5.14 2.72 17.82
N ILE A 180 5.91 3.79 17.87
CA ILE A 180 5.90 4.85 16.84
C ILE A 180 6.07 4.24 15.44
N THR A 181 7.01 3.32 15.28
CA THR A 181 7.30 2.64 14.00
C THR A 181 6.18 1.69 13.52
N LYS A 182 5.20 1.38 14.38
CA LYS A 182 4.04 0.54 14.05
C LYS A 182 2.77 1.34 13.77
N ARG A 183 2.80 2.65 13.99
CA ARG A 183 1.66 3.53 13.74
C ARG A 183 1.42 3.66 12.23
N PRO A 184 0.16 3.64 11.78
CA PRO A 184 -0.19 3.76 10.35
C PRO A 184 -0.15 5.18 9.82
N ILE A 185 0.12 6.17 10.67
CA ILE A 185 0.03 7.60 10.35
C ILE A 185 1.22 8.32 10.97
N HIS A 186 1.83 9.20 10.18
CA HIS A 186 2.85 10.14 10.61
C HIS A 186 2.60 11.52 10.01
N CYS A 187 2.83 12.56 10.80
CA CYS A 187 2.78 13.95 10.37
C CYS A 187 4.22 14.46 10.20
N SER A 188 4.55 15.01 9.03
CA SER A 188 5.86 15.62 8.78
C SER A 188 5.86 17.13 8.94
N ASP A 189 4.73 17.79 8.79
CA ASP A 189 4.58 19.23 8.99
C ASP A 189 3.18 19.53 9.51
N ILE A 190 3.14 20.07 10.73
CA ILE A 190 1.88 20.38 11.39
C ILE A 190 1.23 21.67 10.84
N ASN A 191 2.05 22.62 10.37
CA ASN A 191 1.55 23.90 9.87
C ASN A 191 0.87 23.73 8.50
N GLU A 192 1.42 22.83 7.68
CA GLU A 192 0.87 22.48 6.37
C GLU A 192 -0.02 21.22 6.42
N GLU A 193 -0.20 20.63 7.61
CA GLU A 193 -0.99 19.40 7.84
C GLU A 193 -0.58 18.26 6.88
N ILE A 194 0.75 18.07 6.68
CA ILE A 194 1.26 17.04 5.78
C ILE A 194 1.27 15.71 6.52
N LEU A 195 0.31 14.85 6.18
CA LEU A 195 0.18 13.51 6.71
C LEU A 195 0.67 12.45 5.71
N TYR A 196 1.31 11.42 6.24
CA TYR A 196 1.63 10.19 5.54
C TYR A 196 0.86 9.05 6.17
N ILE A 197 0.21 8.25 5.33
CA ILE A 197 -0.66 7.16 5.77
C ILE A 197 -0.22 5.89 5.07
N LYS A 198 -0.12 4.80 5.83
CA LYS A 198 0.11 3.48 5.28
C LYS A 198 -1.21 2.83 4.90
N ASP A 199 -1.36 2.50 3.63
CA ASP A 199 -2.54 1.83 3.10
C ASP A 199 -2.11 0.81 2.04
N ASN A 200 -2.67 -0.41 2.09
CA ASN A 200 -2.28 -1.52 1.21
C ASN A 200 -0.76 -1.77 1.18
N ASP A 201 -0.11 -1.69 2.34
CA ASP A 201 1.34 -1.87 2.55
C ASP A 201 2.23 -0.81 1.88
N ILE A 202 1.66 0.33 1.46
CA ILE A 202 2.37 1.43 0.83
C ILE A 202 2.17 2.71 1.65
N TRP A 203 3.27 3.44 1.89
CA TRP A 203 3.22 4.77 2.47
C TRP A 203 2.89 5.81 1.39
N GLU A 204 1.82 6.55 1.58
CA GLU A 204 1.38 7.61 0.67
C GLU A 204 1.16 8.92 1.43
N LYS A 205 1.54 10.02 0.78
CA LYS A 205 1.15 11.35 1.27
C LYS A 205 -0.36 11.51 1.11
N GLU A 206 -1.05 11.95 2.16
CA GLU A 206 -2.48 12.21 2.10
C GLU A 206 -2.80 13.33 1.11
N ASN A 207 -3.94 13.23 0.47
CA ASN A 207 -4.39 14.26 -0.46
C ASN A 207 -4.88 15.51 0.30
N LYS A 208 -5.08 16.61 -0.42
CA LYS A 208 -5.53 17.88 0.16
C LYS A 208 -6.91 17.82 0.85
N ASN A 209 -7.70 16.79 0.56
CA ASN A 209 -9.02 16.61 1.16
C ASN A 209 -8.98 15.70 2.38
N ASN A 210 -7.84 15.09 2.68
CA ASN A 210 -7.67 14.10 3.76
C ASN A 210 -8.69 12.96 3.68
N ASP A 211 -8.87 12.37 2.49
CA ASP A 211 -9.95 11.42 2.22
C ASP A 211 -9.78 10.12 3.03
N LYS A 212 -8.54 9.58 3.14
CA LYS A 212 -8.26 8.37 3.92
C LYS A 212 -8.48 8.60 5.40
N MET A 213 -8.04 9.75 5.92
CA MET A 213 -8.28 10.14 7.31
C MET A 213 -9.77 10.31 7.61
N LYS A 214 -10.51 10.97 6.73
CA LYS A 214 -11.96 11.13 6.86
C LYS A 214 -12.68 9.79 6.86
N GLN A 215 -12.26 8.87 6.00
CA GLN A 215 -12.80 7.50 5.96
C GLN A 215 -12.51 6.76 7.28
N ALA A 216 -11.29 6.83 7.80
CA ALA A 216 -10.94 6.21 9.07
C ALA A 216 -11.77 6.76 10.24
N ILE A 217 -11.99 8.08 10.27
CA ILE A 217 -12.85 8.75 11.26
C ILE A 217 -14.30 8.25 11.16
N ASP A 218 -14.82 8.09 9.94
CA ASP A 218 -16.18 7.57 9.73
C ASP A 218 -16.30 6.12 10.22
N GLU A 219 -15.35 5.26 9.89
CA GLU A 219 -15.34 3.86 10.32
C GLU A 219 -15.27 3.74 11.86
N ILE A 220 -14.45 4.56 12.54
CA ILE A 220 -14.39 4.63 14.01
C ILE A 220 -15.73 5.12 14.58
N THR A 221 -16.30 6.16 13.97
CA THR A 221 -17.58 6.73 14.40
C THR A 221 -18.70 5.71 14.29
N ASP A 222 -18.80 5.03 13.16
CA ASP A 222 -19.79 3.99 12.91
C ASP A 222 -19.64 2.82 13.89
N ALA A 223 -18.41 2.40 14.15
CA ALA A 223 -18.12 1.34 15.12
C ALA A 223 -18.52 1.75 16.55
N ASN A 224 -18.23 3.00 16.93
CA ASN A 224 -18.64 3.53 18.24
C ASN A 224 -20.15 3.63 18.37
N MET A 225 -20.84 4.11 17.33
CA MET A 225 -22.30 4.24 17.28
C MET A 225 -23.04 2.89 17.33
N LYS A 226 -22.47 1.82 16.82
CA LYS A 226 -23.03 0.46 16.92
C LYS A 226 -23.23 -0.02 18.37
N GLN A 227 -22.58 0.61 19.33
CA GLN A 227 -22.75 0.30 20.76
C GLN A 227 -23.98 0.98 21.39
N MET A 228 -24.65 1.90 20.70
CA MET A 228 -25.80 2.65 21.20
C MET A 228 -26.92 1.77 21.79
N PRO A 229 -27.35 0.67 21.14
CA PRO A 229 -28.44 -0.17 21.71
C PRO A 229 -28.03 -0.77 23.06
N GLU A 230 -26.80 -1.18 23.25
CA GLU A 230 -26.33 -1.74 24.51
C GLU A 230 -26.16 -0.65 25.56
N TRP A 231 -25.73 0.54 25.16
CA TRP A 231 -25.62 1.70 26.05
C TRP A 231 -26.99 2.10 26.60
N VAL A 232 -28.02 2.21 25.73
CA VAL A 232 -29.39 2.50 26.12
C VAL A 232 -29.93 1.45 27.10
N LYS A 233 -29.67 0.16 26.85
CA LYS A 233 -30.09 -0.93 27.73
C LYS A 233 -29.47 -0.83 29.12
N ARG A 234 -28.23 -0.35 29.23
CA ARG A 234 -27.53 -0.16 30.53
C ARG A 234 -27.92 1.12 31.24
N ASN A 235 -28.54 2.06 30.55
CA ASN A 235 -28.97 3.34 31.09
C ASN A 235 -30.50 3.53 30.91
N PRO A 236 -31.35 2.71 31.54
CA PRO A 236 -32.78 2.68 31.28
C PRO A 236 -33.50 3.97 31.66
N THR A 237 -32.92 4.79 32.52
CA THR A 237 -33.48 6.07 33.01
C THR A 237 -33.07 7.28 32.17
N PHE A 238 -32.27 7.09 31.12
CA PHE A 238 -31.69 8.17 30.30
C PHE A 238 -32.73 9.15 29.75
N ALA A 239 -33.95 8.67 29.44
CA ALA A 239 -35.04 9.50 28.90
C ALA A 239 -35.55 10.56 29.88
N ASN A 240 -35.31 10.40 31.18
CA ASN A 240 -35.74 11.29 32.23
C ASN A 240 -34.63 12.15 32.83
N ASP A 241 -33.42 12.03 32.33
CA ASP A 241 -32.23 12.73 32.82
C ASP A 241 -31.73 13.73 31.77
N GLU A 242 -31.74 15.02 32.11
CA GLU A 242 -31.32 16.09 31.19
C GLU A 242 -29.86 15.92 30.72
N GLU A 243 -28.95 15.44 31.57
CA GLU A 243 -27.56 15.21 31.24
C GLU A 243 -27.43 14.12 30.17
N TYR A 244 -28.17 13.02 30.34
CA TYR A 244 -28.17 11.93 29.36
C TYR A 244 -28.87 12.32 28.03
N LEU A 245 -29.92 13.13 28.06
CA LEU A 245 -30.54 13.67 26.85
C LEU A 245 -29.58 14.54 26.09
N LYS A 246 -28.74 15.31 26.78
CA LYS A 246 -27.68 16.11 26.18
C LYS A 246 -26.57 15.21 25.52
N VAL A 247 -26.21 14.12 26.20
CA VAL A 247 -25.27 13.12 25.65
C VAL A 247 -25.79 12.55 24.34
N ILE A 248 -27.06 12.10 24.32
CA ILE A 248 -27.70 11.56 23.11
C ILE A 248 -27.78 12.61 22.01
N SER A 249 -28.17 13.83 22.34
CA SER A 249 -28.22 14.93 21.39
C SER A 249 -26.85 15.20 20.77
N ASN A 250 -25.80 15.20 21.56
CA ASN A 250 -24.43 15.35 21.07
C ASN A 250 -24.00 14.20 20.14
N ILE A 251 -24.38 12.98 20.48
CA ILE A 251 -24.11 11.81 19.65
C ILE A 251 -24.90 11.88 18.33
N MET A 252 -26.19 12.26 18.38
CA MET A 252 -27.03 12.39 17.18
C MET A 252 -26.62 13.56 16.29
N ASN A 253 -26.09 14.66 16.85
CA ASN A 253 -25.55 15.78 16.08
C ASN A 253 -24.33 15.42 15.27
N VAL A 254 -23.66 14.29 15.55
CA VAL A 254 -22.61 13.71 14.72
C VAL A 254 -23.11 13.32 13.33
N MET A 255 -24.40 13.03 13.20
CA MET A 255 -25.02 12.63 11.92
C MET A 255 -25.41 13.81 11.02
N ASP A 256 -25.22 15.07 11.45
CA ASP A 256 -25.46 16.25 10.61
C ASP A 256 -24.30 16.50 9.64
N ASN A 257 -24.47 16.04 8.41
CA ASN A 257 -23.47 16.12 7.33
C ASN A 257 -22.95 17.53 7.05
N SER A 258 -23.71 18.60 7.37
CA SER A 258 -23.33 19.98 7.04
C SER A 258 -22.17 20.52 7.89
N LYS A 259 -22.01 20.03 9.11
CA LYS A 259 -20.94 20.40 10.07
C LYS A 259 -19.79 19.38 10.11
N GLN A 260 -20.02 18.20 9.59
CA GLN A 260 -19.14 17.06 9.74
C GLN A 260 -17.73 17.28 9.18
N ASN A 261 -17.60 17.92 8.01
CA ASN A 261 -16.27 18.15 7.41
C ASN A 261 -15.38 19.03 8.28
N LYS A 262 -15.88 20.13 8.84
CA LYS A 262 -15.11 21.00 9.74
C LYS A 262 -14.75 20.31 11.04
N GLN A 263 -15.61 19.42 11.53
CA GLN A 263 -15.33 18.65 12.74
C GLN A 263 -14.26 17.58 12.47
N LYS A 264 -14.32 16.89 11.33
CA LYS A 264 -13.29 15.93 10.91
C LYS A 264 -11.93 16.61 10.73
N GLU A 265 -11.88 17.81 10.16
CA GLU A 265 -10.64 18.59 10.06
C GLU A 265 -10.02 18.87 11.43
N LYS A 266 -10.82 19.18 12.45
CA LYS A 266 -10.33 19.35 13.82
C LYS A 266 -9.78 18.05 14.41
N ILE A 267 -10.46 16.91 14.17
CA ILE A 267 -9.97 15.59 14.59
C ILE A 267 -8.63 15.29 13.92
N ILE A 268 -8.54 15.53 12.61
CA ILE A 268 -7.31 15.32 11.82
C ILE A 268 -6.16 16.16 12.41
N ASN A 269 -6.42 17.42 12.72
CA ASN A 269 -5.41 18.30 13.33
C ASN A 269 -4.96 17.78 14.72
N ASN A 270 -5.89 17.29 15.55
CA ASN A 270 -5.56 16.69 16.83
C ASN A 270 -4.69 15.44 16.67
N VAL A 271 -5.01 14.58 15.70
CA VAL A 271 -4.22 13.38 15.40
C VAL A 271 -2.86 13.76 14.80
N ALA A 272 -2.79 14.76 13.91
CA ALA A 272 -1.55 15.25 13.33
C ALA A 272 -0.56 15.71 14.39
N LYS A 273 -1.03 16.41 15.42
CA LYS A 273 -0.21 16.85 16.57
C LYS A 273 0.44 15.69 17.31
N GLU A 274 -0.31 14.61 17.50
CA GLU A 274 0.16 13.44 18.25
C GLU A 274 1.07 12.51 17.41
N THR A 275 1.03 12.66 16.10
CA THR A 275 1.81 11.84 15.16
C THR A 275 2.92 12.61 14.47
N LEU A 276 3.22 13.82 14.97
CA LEU A 276 4.34 14.62 14.48
C LEU A 276 5.64 13.86 14.67
N ILE A 277 6.43 13.80 13.64
CA ILE A 277 7.76 13.22 13.67
C ILE A 277 8.70 14.32 14.20
N ASP A 278 9.31 14.08 15.35
CA ASP A 278 10.36 14.96 15.87
C ASP A 278 11.60 14.82 14.99
N GLU A 279 12.09 15.96 14.45
CA GLU A 279 13.31 16.05 13.64
C GLU A 279 14.60 15.79 14.46
#